data_475d4735ba0117a8b2aa0616b3401884
#
_entry.id   475d4735ba0117a8b2aa0616b3401884
#
_cell.length_a   1.000
_cell.length_b   1.000
_cell.length_c   1.000
_cell.angle_alpha   90.00
_cell.angle_beta   90.00
_cell.angle_gamma   90.00
#
_symmetry.space_group_name_H-M   'P 1'
#
loop_
_entity.id
_entity.type
_entity.pdbx_description
1 polymer ?
#
loop_
_entity_poly.entity_id
_entity_poly.type
_entity_poly.pdbx_seq_one_letter_code
_entity_poly.pdbx_strand_id
1 'polypeptide(L)'
;PKTGKHLPFDFCILSLMVIFEIDGPQHFRQISNWVSPEAQKERDMYKIDQAIKHGFTVIRILQEDIWYDRNNWQINLANEMKKLPLEVPDLIMVGDDQAFHTHFNQL
;
A
#
# COMPACT_ATOMS: atom_id res chain seq x y z
N PRO A 1 9.56 2.25 12.76
CA PRO A 1 9.79 2.65 13.38
C PRO A 1 10.43 3.21 13.77
N LYS A 2 10.80 3.38 13.60
CA LYS A 2 11.39 3.69 14.00
C LYS A 2 11.35 4.05 15.12
N THR A 3 11.65 4.62 15.14
CA THR A 3 11.64 4.63 16.54
C THR A 3 11.08 3.36 17.12
N GLY A 4 10.74 2.45 16.30
CA GLY A 4 10.28 1.15 16.74
C GLY A 4 8.98 1.13 17.50
N LYS A 5 8.42 2.27 17.80
CA LYS A 5 7.20 2.31 18.60
C LYS A 5 5.96 2.02 17.75
N HIS A 6 6.02 2.40 16.50
CA HIS A 6 4.92 2.17 15.57
C HIS A 6 5.48 2.17 14.17
N LEU A 7 4.73 1.61 13.24
CA LEU A 7 5.13 1.54 11.86
C LEU A 7 4.72 2.82 11.15
N PRO A 8 5.61 3.37 10.31
CA PRO A 8 5.25 4.58 9.57
C PRO A 8 4.35 4.24 8.38
N PHE A 9 3.29 5.01 8.22
CA PHE A 9 2.41 4.95 7.07
C PHE A 9 2.33 6.34 6.48
N ASP A 10 2.01 6.44 5.18
CA ASP A 10 1.97 7.74 4.54
C ASP A 10 0.86 8.62 5.13
N PHE A 11 -0.34 8.11 5.23
CA PHE A 11 -1.39 8.79 5.99
C PHE A 11 -2.56 7.86 6.27
N CYS A 12 -3.43 8.32 7.14
CA CYS A 12 -4.50 7.52 7.67
C CYS A 12 -5.76 8.38 7.85
N ILE A 13 -6.92 7.79 7.56
CA ILE A 13 -8.20 8.44 7.84
C ILE A 13 -8.94 7.54 8.82
N LEU A 14 -8.99 7.98 10.07
CA LEU A 14 -9.55 7.16 11.14
C LEU A 14 -11.04 6.90 10.98
N SER A 15 -11.79 7.90 10.53
CA SER A 15 -13.24 7.74 10.38
C SER A 15 -13.60 6.68 9.34
N LEU A 16 -12.71 6.39 8.41
CA LEU A 16 -12.93 5.37 7.40
C LEU A 16 -12.13 4.10 7.67
N MET A 17 -11.35 4.08 8.74
CA MET A 17 -10.50 2.97 9.10
C MET A 17 -9.62 2.54 7.92
N VAL A 18 -8.94 3.51 7.33
CA VAL A 18 -8.11 3.25 6.16
C VAL A 18 -6.74 3.89 6.32
N ILE A 19 -5.74 3.17 5.83
CA ILE A 19 -4.35 3.62 5.78
C ILE A 19 -3.95 3.66 4.31
N PHE A 20 -3.30 4.73 3.90
CA PHE A 20 -2.82 4.90 2.53
C PHE A 20 -1.32 4.78 2.47
N GLU A 21 -0.84 4.07 1.46
CA GLU A 21 0.59 3.94 1.18
C GLU A 21 0.84 4.26 -0.29
N ILE A 22 1.79 5.14 -0.53
CA ILE A 22 2.21 5.47 -1.89
C ILE A 22 3.53 4.75 -2.14
N ASP A 23 3.53 3.84 -3.10
CA ASP A 23 4.66 2.94 -3.31
C ASP A 23 5.55 3.41 -4.44
N GLY A 24 6.82 3.66 -4.13
CA GLY A 24 7.82 3.93 -5.14
C GLY A 24 8.45 2.64 -5.66
N PRO A 25 9.29 2.74 -6.68
CA PRO A 25 9.87 1.54 -7.31
C PRO A 25 10.76 0.73 -6.36
N GLN A 26 11.27 1.33 -5.31
CA GLN A 26 12.12 0.61 -4.36
C GLN A 26 11.38 -0.52 -3.64
N HIS A 27 10.05 -0.51 -3.66
CA HIS A 27 9.29 -1.57 -3.01
C HIS A 27 9.35 -2.90 -3.76
N PHE A 28 9.55 -2.87 -5.08
CA PHE A 28 9.53 -4.10 -5.87
C PHE A 28 10.61 -4.16 -6.95
N ARG A 29 11.56 -3.22 -6.95
CA ARG A 29 12.70 -3.23 -7.85
C ARG A 29 13.96 -2.94 -7.05
N GLN A 30 15.05 -3.60 -7.41
CA GLN A 30 16.33 -3.33 -6.77
C GLN A 30 16.85 -1.96 -7.21
N ILE A 31 17.09 -1.08 -6.25
CA ILE A 31 17.58 0.25 -6.51
C ILE A 31 18.93 0.40 -5.81
N SER A 32 20.01 0.28 -6.59
CA SER A 32 21.37 0.47 -6.07
C SER A 32 21.61 -0.30 -4.76
N ASN A 33 21.96 0.41 -3.70
CA ASN A 33 22.28 -0.19 -2.41
C ASN A 33 21.08 -0.28 -1.48
N TRP A 34 19.89 -0.05 -1.99
CA TRP A 34 18.69 -0.12 -1.18
C TRP A 34 18.32 -1.56 -0.88
N VAL A 35 17.34 -1.70 0.00
CA VAL A 35 16.84 -3.01 0.41
C VAL A 35 16.36 -3.78 -0.81
N SER A 36 16.63 -5.08 -0.85
CA SER A 36 16.19 -5.92 -1.94
C SER A 36 14.66 -5.97 -2.00
N PRO A 37 14.08 -6.26 -3.18
CA PRO A 37 12.63 -6.40 -3.27
C PRO A 37 12.07 -7.46 -2.34
N GLU A 38 12.78 -8.54 -2.12
CA GLU A 38 12.31 -9.60 -1.21
C GLU A 38 12.23 -9.13 0.23
N ALA A 39 13.27 -8.42 0.70
CA ALA A 39 13.26 -7.90 2.06
C ALA A 39 12.21 -6.79 2.21
N GLN A 40 12.03 -5.97 1.18
CA GLN A 40 11.02 -4.93 1.20
C GLN A 40 9.62 -5.55 1.26
N LYS A 41 9.40 -6.64 0.52
CA LYS A 41 8.13 -7.35 0.55
C LYS A 41 7.80 -7.84 1.95
N GLU A 42 8.78 -8.39 2.65
CA GLU A 42 8.55 -8.86 4.02
C GLU A 42 8.12 -7.73 4.93
N ARG A 43 8.77 -6.57 4.82
CA ARG A 43 8.40 -5.41 5.61
C ARG A 43 7.00 -4.93 5.27
N ASP A 44 6.69 -4.86 3.98
CA ASP A 44 5.39 -4.38 3.53
C ASP A 44 4.28 -5.32 4.01
N MET A 45 4.51 -6.63 3.90
CA MET A 45 3.50 -7.60 4.34
C MET A 45 3.30 -7.54 5.84
N TYR A 46 4.38 -7.33 6.59
CA TYR A 46 4.26 -7.19 8.04
C TYR A 46 3.40 -5.97 8.40
N LYS A 47 3.64 -4.84 7.75
CA LYS A 47 2.87 -3.62 8.00
C LYS A 47 1.40 -3.83 7.65
N ILE A 48 1.13 -4.49 6.53
CA ILE A 48 -0.24 -4.77 6.12
C ILE A 48 -0.93 -5.67 7.15
N ASP A 49 -0.26 -6.72 7.58
CA ASP A 49 -0.83 -7.63 8.58
C ASP A 49 -1.17 -6.89 9.87
N GLN A 50 -0.27 -6.04 10.33
CA GLN A 50 -0.51 -5.29 11.55
C GLN A 50 -1.69 -4.34 11.41
N ALA A 51 -1.78 -3.65 10.27
CA ALA A 51 -2.88 -2.73 10.03
C ALA A 51 -4.21 -3.46 10.00
N ILE A 52 -4.27 -4.58 9.29
CA ILE A 52 -5.50 -5.37 9.19
C ILE A 52 -5.92 -5.92 10.55
N LYS A 53 -4.96 -6.41 11.32
CA LYS A 53 -5.25 -6.91 12.66
C LYS A 53 -5.86 -5.84 13.56
N HIS A 54 -5.51 -4.58 13.31
CA HIS A 54 -6.05 -3.48 14.11
C HIS A 54 -7.30 -2.85 13.48
N GLY A 55 -7.87 -3.49 12.47
CA GLY A 55 -9.12 -3.07 11.89
C GLY A 55 -9.03 -2.08 10.74
N PHE A 56 -7.83 -1.87 10.20
CA PHE A 56 -7.64 -0.91 9.11
C PHE A 56 -7.55 -1.60 7.76
N THR A 57 -8.22 -1.03 6.78
CA THR A 57 -8.00 -1.38 5.38
C THR A 57 -6.79 -0.61 4.89
N VAL A 58 -5.97 -1.26 4.08
CA VAL A 58 -4.77 -0.63 3.52
C VAL A 58 -4.97 -0.44 2.03
N ILE A 59 -4.85 0.80 1.56
CA ILE A 59 -4.90 1.10 0.14
C ILE A 59 -3.49 1.49 -0.30
N ARG A 60 -2.99 0.78 -1.30
CA ARG A 60 -1.66 1.05 -1.86
C ARG A 60 -1.80 1.50 -3.31
N ILE A 61 -1.01 2.50 -3.68
CA ILE A 61 -1.06 3.06 -5.02
C ILE A 61 0.35 3.39 -5.46
N LEU A 62 0.63 3.21 -6.74
CA LEU A 62 1.94 3.48 -7.28
C LEU A 62 2.22 4.97 -7.37
N GLN A 63 3.37 5.37 -6.86
CA GLN A 63 3.82 6.75 -6.97
C GLN A 63 3.87 7.21 -8.43
N GLU A 64 4.30 6.32 -9.32
CA GLU A 64 4.40 6.65 -10.74
C GLU A 64 3.04 6.98 -11.36
N ASP A 65 2.00 6.31 -10.94
CA ASP A 65 0.66 6.59 -11.46
C ASP A 65 0.20 7.99 -11.07
N ILE A 66 0.50 8.39 -9.85
CA ILE A 66 0.16 9.73 -9.39
C ILE A 66 1.03 10.78 -10.09
N TRP A 67 2.32 10.52 -10.15
CA TRP A 67 3.27 11.48 -10.70
C TRP A 67 3.01 11.78 -12.17
N TYR A 68 2.71 10.74 -12.94
CA TYR A 68 2.49 10.89 -14.39
C TYR A 68 1.01 10.95 -14.74
N ASP A 69 0.13 10.95 -13.75
CA ASP A 69 -1.32 11.02 -13.91
C ASP A 69 -1.82 9.99 -14.92
N ARG A 70 -1.55 8.72 -14.63
CA ARG A 70 -1.89 7.66 -15.58
C ARG A 70 -2.70 6.56 -14.91
N ASN A 71 -3.26 5.67 -15.74
CA ASN A 71 -4.04 4.50 -15.31
C ASN A 71 -5.30 4.88 -14.55
N ASN A 72 -5.81 6.10 -14.77
CA ASN A 72 -7.04 6.59 -14.14
C ASN A 72 -6.99 6.47 -12.62
N TRP A 73 -5.84 6.76 -12.04
CA TRP A 73 -5.61 6.52 -10.62
C TRP A 73 -6.61 7.25 -9.73
N GLN A 74 -7.00 8.48 -10.10
CA GLN A 74 -7.93 9.27 -9.28
C GLN A 74 -9.31 8.62 -9.25
N ILE A 75 -9.79 8.18 -10.40
CA ILE A 75 -11.11 7.56 -10.50
C ILE A 75 -11.10 6.24 -9.77
N ASN A 76 -10.05 5.44 -9.97
CA ASN A 76 -9.95 4.13 -9.32
C ASN A 76 -9.87 4.27 -7.82
N LEU A 77 -9.07 5.22 -7.34
CA LEU A 77 -8.96 5.48 -5.90
C LEU A 77 -10.30 5.94 -5.33
N ALA A 78 -10.97 6.87 -6.00
CA ALA A 78 -12.25 7.36 -5.53
C ALA A 78 -13.28 6.23 -5.44
N ASN A 79 -13.27 5.33 -6.43
CA ASN A 79 -14.20 4.21 -6.41
C ASN A 79 -13.95 3.28 -5.23
N GLU A 80 -12.68 3.04 -4.88
CA GLU A 80 -12.37 2.22 -3.72
C GLU A 80 -12.77 2.92 -2.43
N MET A 81 -12.54 4.22 -2.35
CA MET A 81 -12.88 4.98 -1.15
C MET A 81 -14.38 5.01 -0.88
N LYS A 82 -15.19 4.95 -1.91
CA LYS A 82 -16.65 4.93 -1.74
C LYS A 82 -17.14 3.70 -1.00
N LYS A 83 -16.35 2.63 -1.00
CA LYS A 83 -16.72 1.38 -0.34
C LYS A 83 -16.38 1.39 1.15
N LEU A 84 -15.65 2.39 1.62
CA LEU A 84 -15.17 2.43 2.99
C LEU A 84 -16.20 3.01 3.94
N PRO A 85 -16.18 2.61 5.19
CA PRO A 85 -15.33 1.56 5.75
C PRO A 85 -15.82 0.18 5.39
N LEU A 86 -14.89 -0.76 5.24
CA LEU A 86 -15.22 -2.14 4.96
C LEU A 86 -15.56 -2.87 6.26
N GLU A 87 -16.50 -3.82 6.19
CA GLU A 87 -16.80 -4.66 7.35
C GLU A 87 -15.60 -5.51 7.74
N VAL A 88 -14.89 -6.02 6.73
CA VAL A 88 -13.69 -6.81 6.96
C VAL A 88 -12.53 -6.05 6.33
N PRO A 89 -11.53 -5.67 7.12
CA PRO A 89 -10.37 -4.97 6.57
C PRO A 89 -9.69 -5.76 5.48
N ASP A 90 -9.16 -5.07 4.49
CA ASP A 90 -8.60 -5.72 3.31
C ASP A 90 -7.42 -4.90 2.80
N LEU A 91 -6.65 -5.52 1.92
CA LEU A 91 -5.59 -4.86 1.17
C LEU A 91 -6.14 -4.54 -0.22
N ILE A 92 -6.10 -3.27 -0.59
CA ILE A 92 -6.58 -2.82 -1.89
C ILE A 92 -5.42 -2.18 -2.62
N MET A 93 -5.13 -2.66 -3.84
CA MET A 93 -4.08 -2.10 -4.66
C MET A 93 -4.72 -1.37 -5.83
N VAL A 94 -4.44 -0.07 -5.93
CA VAL A 94 -4.99 0.76 -6.99
C VAL A 94 -3.98 0.77 -8.14
N GLY A 95 -4.38 0.22 -9.28
CA GLY A 95 -3.54 0.07 -10.45
C GLY A 95 -3.39 -1.38 -10.84
N ASP A 96 -2.85 -1.61 -12.03
CA ASP A 96 -2.72 -2.97 -12.54
C ASP A 96 -1.31 -3.28 -13.05
N ASP A 97 -0.29 -2.57 -12.55
CA ASP A 97 1.09 -2.87 -12.88
C ASP A 97 1.44 -4.27 -12.39
N GLN A 98 2.03 -5.08 -13.27
CA GLN A 98 2.30 -6.48 -12.99
C GLN A 98 3.27 -6.64 -11.82
N ALA A 99 4.33 -5.86 -11.79
CA ALA A 99 5.32 -5.96 -10.71
C ALA A 99 4.72 -5.56 -9.37
N PHE A 100 3.84 -4.56 -9.40
CA PHE A 100 3.15 -4.09 -8.20
C PHE A 100 2.28 -5.21 -7.61
N HIS A 101 1.47 -5.85 -8.44
CA HIS A 101 0.60 -6.93 -7.98
C HIS A 101 1.41 -8.14 -7.52
N THR A 102 2.47 -8.48 -8.25
CA THR A 102 3.31 -9.61 -7.88
C THR A 102 3.97 -9.39 -6.52
N HIS A 103 4.42 -8.16 -6.26
CA HIS A 103 5.07 -7.84 -4.99
C HIS A 103 4.17 -8.12 -3.80
N PHE A 104 2.87 -7.83 -3.93
CA PHE A 104 1.92 -7.98 -2.84
C PHE A 104 1.10 -9.25 -2.90
N ASN A 105 1.37 -10.11 -3.85
CA ASN A 105 0.67 -11.39 -3.96
C ASN A 105 1.30 -12.36 -2.96
N GLN A 106 0.50 -12.87 -2.06
CA GLN A 106 0.98 -13.76 -1.00
C GLN A 106 0.89 -15.22 -1.35
N LEU A 107 0.33 -15.52 -2.48
CA LEU A 107 0.12 -16.93 -2.82
C LEU A 107 1.38 -17.60 -3.33
#